data_7cf1cba7bff2e232e8acf35780d2678e
#
_entry.id   7cf1cba7bff2e232e8acf35780d2678e
#
_cell.length_a   1.000
_cell.length_b   1.000
_cell.length_c   1.000
_cell.angle_alpha   90.00
_cell.angle_beta   90.00
_cell.angle_gamma   90.00
#
_symmetry.space_group_name_H-M   'P 1'
#
loop_
_entity.id
_entity.type
_entity.pdbx_description
1 polymer ?
#
loop_
_entity_poly.entity_id
_entity_poly.type
_entity_poly.pdbx_seq_one_letter_code
_entity_poly.pdbx_strand_id
1 'polypeptide(L)'
;MGSDLQWDAESAAYIRGRGDRYPGADGIDPDWTLEVMSDVDLLAFEPDPKSRMGAARFIGWSPTADRVLVIIAYRDLDGDLHGINAWPATGNDMRIYEEGIEHGEGN
;
A
#
# COMPACT_ATOMS: atom_id res chain seq x y z
N MET A 1 6.76 -15.57 0.65
CA MET A 1 7.31 -14.99 0.33
C MET A 1 7.02 -13.77 -0.18
N GLY A 2 6.26 -13.29 -0.52
CA GLY A 2 6.06 -12.09 -1.02
C GLY A 2 6.21 -10.90 -0.37
N SER A 3 6.18 -10.86 0.81
CA SER A 3 6.17 -9.57 1.34
C SER A 3 7.37 -9.36 2.15
N ASP A 4 8.36 -8.95 1.50
CA ASP A 4 9.55 -8.47 2.19
C ASP A 4 9.42 -7.01 2.57
N LEU A 5 8.20 -6.50 2.69
CA LEU A 5 7.96 -5.11 3.04
C LEU A 5 8.39 -4.83 4.48
N GLN A 6 9.24 -3.84 4.64
CA GLN A 6 9.78 -3.43 5.93
C GLN A 6 9.49 -1.96 6.19
N TRP A 7 9.24 -1.63 7.44
CA TRP A 7 9.01 -0.24 7.86
C TRP A 7 10.05 0.10 8.92
N ASP A 8 10.86 1.13 8.65
CA ASP A 8 11.73 1.64 9.71
C ASP A 8 10.89 2.44 10.71
N ALA A 9 11.48 2.76 11.85
CA ALA A 9 10.74 3.43 12.93
C ALA A 9 10.18 4.78 12.49
N GLU A 10 10.93 5.51 11.68
CA GLU A 10 10.51 6.84 11.24
C GLU A 10 9.35 6.77 10.26
N SER A 11 9.45 5.90 9.27
CA SER A 11 8.37 5.74 8.29
C SER A 11 7.11 5.15 8.92
N ALA A 12 7.29 4.22 9.85
CA ALA A 12 6.16 3.66 10.59
C ALA A 12 5.44 4.74 11.39
N ALA A 13 6.19 5.59 12.08
CA ALA A 13 5.60 6.70 12.83
C ALA A 13 4.88 7.68 11.91
N TYR A 14 5.44 7.89 10.72
CA TYR A 14 4.85 8.81 9.75
C TYR A 14 3.45 8.36 9.34
N ILE A 15 3.26 7.08 9.00
CA ILE A 15 1.93 6.62 8.59
C ILE A 15 0.98 6.46 9.76
N ARG A 16 1.48 6.14 10.95
CA ARG A 16 0.62 6.10 12.14
C ARG A 16 0.07 7.48 12.50
N GLY A 17 0.84 8.52 12.22
CA GLY A 17 0.49 9.89 12.58
C GLY A 17 -0.31 10.65 11.55
N ARG A 18 -0.92 9.97 10.55
CA ARG A 18 -1.69 10.67 9.51
C ARG A 18 -2.79 11.57 10.08
N GLY A 19 -3.47 11.11 11.14
CA GLY A 19 -4.55 11.88 11.75
C GLY A 19 -4.09 13.21 12.33
N ASP A 20 -2.83 13.30 12.71
CA ASP A 20 -2.27 14.55 13.25
C ASP A 20 -1.96 15.56 12.16
N ARG A 21 -1.71 15.10 10.92
CA ARG A 21 -1.37 15.98 9.82
C ARG A 21 -2.56 16.34 8.93
N TYR A 22 -3.51 15.45 8.82
CA TYR A 22 -4.67 15.65 7.95
C TYR A 22 -5.94 15.51 8.76
N PRO A 23 -6.65 16.61 9.04
CA PRO A 23 -7.88 16.55 9.84
C PRO A 23 -8.88 15.55 9.27
N GLY A 24 -9.41 14.71 10.14
CA GLY A 24 -10.36 13.69 9.74
C GLY A 24 -9.75 12.42 9.17
N ALA A 25 -8.43 12.37 9.00
CA ALA A 25 -7.77 11.17 8.49
C ALA A 25 -7.46 10.22 9.64
N ASP A 26 -7.47 8.93 9.34
CA ASP A 26 -7.05 7.91 10.29
C ASP A 26 -5.58 7.59 10.07
N GLY A 27 -4.91 7.20 11.14
CA GLY A 27 -3.56 6.67 11.05
C GLY A 27 -3.58 5.28 10.42
N ILE A 28 -2.46 4.88 9.87
CA ILE A 28 -2.30 3.55 9.28
C ILE A 28 -1.34 2.76 10.16
N ASP A 29 -1.78 1.59 10.62
CA ASP A 29 -0.91 0.68 11.34
C ASP A 29 -0.03 -0.04 10.31
N PRO A 30 1.30 -0.04 10.48
CA PRO A 30 2.18 -0.77 9.56
C PRO A 30 1.82 -2.25 9.38
N ASP A 31 1.27 -2.89 10.42
CA ASP A 31 0.86 -4.30 10.31
C ASP A 31 -0.25 -4.49 9.28
N TRP A 32 -1.10 -3.50 9.09
CA TRP A 32 -2.15 -3.56 8.07
C TRP A 32 -1.54 -3.63 6.67
N THR A 33 -0.43 -2.95 6.46
CA THR A 33 0.23 -2.96 5.15
C THR A 33 0.81 -4.32 4.82
N LEU A 34 1.23 -5.07 5.86
CA LEU A 34 1.71 -6.44 5.64
C LEU A 34 0.57 -7.35 5.18
N GLU A 35 -0.63 -7.12 5.71
CA GLU A 35 -1.82 -7.85 5.25
C GLU A 35 -2.12 -7.55 3.79
N VAL A 36 -1.98 -6.28 3.40
CA VAL A 36 -2.19 -5.86 2.01
C VAL A 36 -1.29 -6.64 1.07
N MET A 37 -0.02 -6.83 1.44
CA MET A 37 0.93 -7.53 0.59
C MET A 37 0.58 -9.02 0.42
N SER A 38 -0.29 -9.55 1.27
CA SER A 38 -0.75 -10.94 1.19
C SER A 38 -2.10 -11.08 0.50
N ASP A 39 -2.70 -9.98 0.08
CA ASP A 39 -3.98 -9.99 -0.62
C ASP A 39 -3.83 -10.69 -1.97
N VAL A 40 -4.70 -11.68 -2.26
CA VAL A 40 -4.65 -12.42 -3.53
C VAL A 40 -4.96 -11.52 -4.72
N ASP A 41 -5.64 -10.40 -4.49
CA ASP A 41 -6.00 -9.43 -5.55
C ASP A 41 -5.07 -8.22 -5.55
N LEU A 42 -3.92 -8.31 -4.89
CA LEU A 42 -2.95 -7.22 -4.82
C LEU A 42 -2.59 -6.71 -6.21
N LEU A 43 -2.65 -5.39 -6.37
CA LEU A 43 -2.15 -4.74 -7.57
C LEU A 43 -0.79 -4.14 -7.27
N ALA A 44 0.15 -4.33 -8.19
CA ALA A 44 1.50 -3.81 -8.03
C ALA A 44 1.91 -3.05 -9.27
N PHE A 45 2.40 -1.84 -9.08
CA PHE A 45 2.95 -1.00 -10.13
C PHE A 45 4.39 -0.69 -9.76
N GLU A 46 5.32 -1.31 -10.45
CA GLU A 46 6.74 -1.14 -10.13
C GLU A 46 7.54 -0.94 -11.42
N PRO A 47 7.94 0.30 -11.74
CA PRO A 47 7.73 1.50 -10.91
C PRO A 47 6.32 2.06 -11.06
N ASP A 48 5.91 2.86 -10.08
CA ASP A 48 4.67 3.59 -10.14
C ASP A 48 4.81 4.70 -11.19
N PRO A 49 3.94 4.76 -12.20
CA PRO A 49 4.06 5.78 -13.23
C PRO A 49 3.92 7.21 -12.70
N LYS A 50 3.35 7.36 -11.49
CA LYS A 50 3.23 8.68 -10.88
C LYS A 50 4.44 9.05 -10.03
N SER A 51 5.37 8.12 -9.80
CA SER A 51 6.54 8.37 -8.97
C SER A 51 7.69 8.93 -9.80
N ARG A 52 8.30 10.00 -9.31
CA ARG A 52 9.48 10.57 -9.96
C ARG A 52 10.75 9.84 -9.55
N MET A 53 10.66 9.06 -8.48
CA MET A 53 11.84 8.39 -7.92
C MET A 53 11.88 6.90 -8.19
N GLY A 54 10.96 6.41 -8.99
CA GLY A 54 10.92 4.99 -9.30
C GLY A 54 10.37 4.11 -8.19
N ALA A 55 9.66 4.71 -7.24
CA ALA A 55 9.03 3.92 -6.19
C ALA A 55 7.93 3.03 -6.74
N ALA A 56 7.61 1.99 -6.02
CA ALA A 56 6.51 1.09 -6.36
C ALA A 56 5.24 1.51 -5.62
N ARG A 57 4.10 1.20 -6.22
CA ARG A 57 2.78 1.41 -5.63
C ARG A 57 2.07 0.06 -5.53
N PHE A 58 1.55 -0.23 -4.35
CA PHE A 58 0.77 -1.45 -4.11
C PHE A 58 -0.61 -1.07 -3.60
N ILE A 59 -1.63 -1.73 -4.10
CA ILE A 59 -3.02 -1.48 -3.69
C ILE A 59 -3.64 -2.82 -3.32
N GLY A 60 -4.16 -2.93 -2.11
CA GLY A 60 -4.75 -4.17 -1.67
C GLY A 60 -5.56 -4.02 -0.39
N TRP A 61 -6.19 -5.12 -0.02
CA TRP A 61 -7.13 -5.18 1.11
C TRP A 61 -6.42 -5.59 2.40
N SER A 62 -6.74 -4.88 3.47
CA SER A 62 -6.33 -5.25 4.83
C SER A 62 -7.57 -5.69 5.61
N PRO A 63 -7.68 -6.96 5.99
CA PRO A 63 -8.82 -7.42 6.77
C PRO A 63 -8.95 -6.73 8.13
N THR A 64 -7.83 -6.47 8.80
CA THR A 64 -7.89 -5.83 10.12
C THR A 64 -8.37 -4.39 10.00
N ALA A 65 -7.89 -3.65 9.02
CA ALA A 65 -8.32 -2.27 8.79
C ALA A 65 -9.72 -2.21 8.15
N ASP A 66 -10.16 -3.32 7.57
CA ASP A 66 -11.43 -3.40 6.85
C ASP A 66 -11.50 -2.36 5.74
N ARG A 67 -10.43 -2.24 4.96
CA ARG A 67 -10.35 -1.29 3.85
C ARG A 67 -9.19 -1.61 2.93
N VAL A 68 -9.27 -1.05 1.73
CA VAL A 68 -8.21 -1.11 0.75
C VAL A 68 -7.22 0.01 1.04
N LEU A 69 -5.94 -0.31 1.01
CA LEU A 69 -4.87 0.66 1.28
C LEU A 69 -3.97 0.78 0.06
N VAL A 70 -3.39 1.96 -0.09
CA VAL A 70 -2.31 2.22 -1.05
C VAL A 70 -1.02 2.28 -0.27
N ILE A 71 0.01 1.59 -0.75
CA ILE A 71 1.33 1.57 -0.13
C ILE A 71 2.35 2.03 -1.15
N ILE A 72 3.20 2.97 -0.75
CA ILE A 72 4.33 3.40 -1.57
C ILE A 72 5.59 2.86 -0.91
N ALA A 73 6.44 2.21 -1.70
CA ALA A 73 7.65 1.59 -1.18
C ALA A 73 8.75 1.66 -2.24
N TYR A 74 10.00 1.53 -1.82
CA TYR A 74 11.10 1.40 -2.76
C TYR A 74 11.79 0.07 -2.54
N ARG A 75 12.34 -0.48 -3.62
CA ARG A 75 13.07 -1.75 -3.56
C ARG A 75 14.57 -1.46 -3.54
N ASP A 76 15.27 -2.02 -2.57
CA ASP A 76 16.71 -1.80 -2.48
C ASP A 76 17.45 -2.79 -3.39
N LEU A 77 18.78 -2.71 -3.36
CA LEU A 77 19.62 -3.54 -4.22
C LEU A 77 19.54 -5.03 -3.88
N ASP A 78 19.15 -5.35 -2.65
CA ASP A 78 18.98 -6.73 -2.22
C ASP A 78 17.60 -7.29 -2.54
N GLY A 79 16.71 -6.45 -3.08
CA GLY A 79 15.36 -6.86 -3.44
C GLY A 79 14.33 -6.64 -2.34
N ASP A 80 14.71 -6.08 -1.20
CA ASP A 80 13.79 -5.82 -0.10
C ASP A 80 13.01 -4.53 -0.33
N LEU A 81 11.74 -4.54 0.05
CA LEU A 81 10.88 -3.37 -0.06
C LEU A 81 10.88 -2.57 1.24
N HIS A 82 11.04 -1.27 1.12
CA HIS A 82 11.04 -0.35 2.25
C HIS A 82 9.87 0.61 2.13
N GLY A 83 8.95 0.57 3.09
CA GLY A 83 7.77 1.43 3.08
C GLY A 83 8.12 2.89 3.21
N ILE A 84 7.49 3.72 2.39
CA ILE A 84 7.67 5.16 2.41
C ILE A 84 6.41 5.84 2.94
N ASN A 85 5.25 5.40 2.47
CA ASN A 85 3.98 6.04 2.81
C ASN A 85 2.85 5.04 2.60
N ALA A 86 1.70 5.31 3.22
CA ALA A 86 0.51 4.50 3.02
C ALA A 86 -0.72 5.35 3.36
N TRP A 87 -1.83 5.08 2.66
CA TRP A 87 -3.08 5.78 2.92
C TRP A 87 -4.25 4.93 2.44
N PRO A 88 -5.48 5.22 2.92
CA PRO A 88 -6.66 4.49 2.42
C PRO A 88 -6.90 4.79 0.95
N ALA A 89 -7.19 3.75 0.17
CA ALA A 89 -7.50 3.94 -1.24
C ALA A 89 -8.81 4.68 -1.40
N THR A 90 -8.86 5.64 -2.32
CA THR A 90 -10.06 6.38 -2.66
C THR A 90 -10.05 6.65 -4.15
N GLY A 91 -11.19 7.10 -4.68
CA GLY A 91 -11.27 7.55 -6.07
C GLY A 91 -10.72 6.55 -7.06
N ASN A 92 -9.75 6.99 -7.83
CA ASN A 92 -9.20 6.19 -8.91
C ASN A 92 -8.49 4.92 -8.42
N ASP A 93 -7.80 4.99 -7.29
CA ASP A 93 -7.11 3.81 -6.75
C ASP A 93 -8.12 2.72 -6.36
N MET A 94 -9.23 3.11 -5.76
CA MET A 94 -10.29 2.17 -5.42
C MET A 94 -10.91 1.57 -6.67
N ARG A 95 -11.13 2.41 -7.68
CA ARG A 95 -11.74 1.96 -8.94
C ARG A 95 -10.88 0.90 -9.63
N ILE A 96 -9.58 1.15 -9.75
CA ILE A 96 -8.72 0.17 -10.43
C ILE A 96 -8.58 -1.12 -9.62
N TYR A 97 -8.61 -1.04 -8.30
CA TYR A 97 -8.60 -2.24 -7.48
C TYR A 97 -9.86 -3.08 -7.74
N GLU A 98 -11.02 -2.44 -7.75
CA GLU A 98 -12.28 -3.14 -7.99
C GLU A 98 -12.35 -3.73 -9.39
N GLU A 99 -11.85 -3.00 -10.38
CA GLU A 99 -11.77 -3.50 -11.76
C GLU A 99 -10.86 -4.72 -11.85
N GLY A 100 -9.75 -4.70 -11.11
CA GLY A 100 -8.85 -5.83 -11.08
C GLY A 100 -9.50 -7.10 -10.56
N ILE A 101 -10.32 -6.98 -9.53
CA ILE A 101 -11.05 -8.12 -8.98
C ILE A 101 -12.04 -8.67 -10.01
N GLU A 102 -12.80 -7.79 -10.66
CA GLU A 102 -13.77 -8.20 -11.67
C GLU A 102 -13.10 -8.93 -12.83
N HIS A 103 -11.99 -8.40 -13.31
CA HIS A 103 -11.27 -9.04 -14.42
C HIS A 103 -10.69 -10.38 -14.00
N GLY A 104 -10.20 -10.49 -12.77
CA GLY A 104 -9.66 -11.73 -12.27
C GLY A 104 -10.72 -12.82 -12.20
N GLU A 105 -11.92 -12.47 -11.82
CA GLU A 105 -13.01 -13.43 -11.74
C GLU A 105 -13.54 -13.86 -13.11
N GLY A 106 -13.42 -13.01 -14.07
CA GLY A 106 -13.90 -13.29 -15.42
C GLY A 106 -13.04 -14.27 -16.20
N ASN A 107 -11.91 -14.61 -15.66
CA ASN A 107 -11.03 -15.56 -16.31
C ASN A 107 -11.10 -16.91 -15.60
#